data_488b16a385ac1de136585a6ac45d3a44
#
_entry.id   488b16a385ac1de136585a6ac45d3a44
#
_cell.length_a   1.000
_cell.length_b   1.000
_cell.length_c   1.000
_cell.angle_alpha   90.00
_cell.angle_beta   90.00
_cell.angle_gamma   90.00
#
_symmetry.space_group_name_H-M   'P 1'
#
loop_
_entity.id
_entity.type
_entity.pdbx_description
1 polymer ?
#
loop_
_entity_poly.entity_id
_entity_poly.type
_entity_poly.pdbx_seq_one_letter_code
_entity_poly.pdbx_strand_id
1 'polypeptide(L)'
;MTNFNPRGIFENCANLSQQVTMGVTRGMSKFAQMGYLPASFTADAQSDVDFLAYHPVTGEVEKVQCKTTTYKRDTNYITALKSGGKGKGNRKVAKDFTKLYVLDADDNEFIIDFDKVKDRTTQITLSENDKVN
;
A
#
# COMPACT_ATOMS: atom_id res chain seq x y z
N MET A 1 24.69 -21.47 -4.79
CA MET A 1 24.19 -20.28 -5.48
C MET A 1 22.77 -19.97 -5.01
N THR A 2 22.58 -18.82 -4.43
CA THR A 2 21.26 -18.40 -4.01
C THR A 2 20.46 -17.93 -5.21
N ASN A 3 19.25 -18.44 -5.36
CA ASN A 3 18.32 -17.95 -6.37
C ASN A 3 17.77 -16.62 -5.88
N PHE A 4 18.18 -15.56 -6.55
CA PHE A 4 17.64 -14.24 -6.26
C PHE A 4 16.31 -14.07 -6.98
N ASN A 5 15.24 -13.86 -6.20
CA ASN A 5 13.93 -13.59 -6.78
C ASN A 5 13.48 -12.19 -6.36
N PRO A 6 13.62 -11.19 -7.26
CA PRO A 6 13.27 -9.82 -6.93
C PRO A 6 11.76 -9.62 -6.69
N ARG A 7 10.92 -10.55 -7.16
CA ARG A 7 9.49 -10.45 -6.96
C ARG A 7 9.04 -11.03 -5.61
N GLY A 8 9.88 -11.85 -4.95
CA GLY A 8 9.59 -12.40 -3.64
C GLY A 8 8.21 -13.02 -3.53
N ILE A 9 7.40 -12.52 -2.61
CA ILE A 9 6.05 -13.06 -2.39
C ILE A 9 5.10 -12.83 -3.56
N PHE A 10 5.47 -11.99 -4.54
CA PHE A 10 4.65 -11.73 -5.71
C PHE A 10 5.00 -12.62 -6.90
N GLU A 11 5.91 -13.59 -6.74
CA GLU A 11 6.40 -14.41 -7.84
C GLU A 11 5.30 -15.18 -8.58
N ASN A 12 4.24 -15.55 -7.86
CA ASN A 12 3.13 -16.30 -8.45
C ASN A 12 2.05 -15.41 -9.08
N CYS A 13 2.19 -14.10 -8.97
CA CYS A 13 1.26 -13.19 -9.62
C CYS A 13 1.54 -13.14 -11.11
N ALA A 14 0.52 -13.39 -11.92
CA ALA A 14 0.67 -13.41 -13.38
C ALA A 14 0.84 -12.01 -13.95
N ASN A 15 0.33 -10.99 -13.25
CA ASN A 15 0.35 -9.60 -13.73
C ASN A 15 0.28 -8.62 -12.56
N LEU A 16 0.41 -7.35 -12.88
CA LEU A 16 0.36 -6.28 -11.88
C LEU A 16 -0.99 -6.21 -11.18
N SER A 17 -2.07 -6.49 -11.89
CA SER A 17 -3.41 -6.46 -11.31
C SER A 17 -3.55 -7.47 -10.17
N GLN A 18 -3.00 -8.67 -10.33
CA GLN A 18 -3.01 -9.67 -9.25
C GLN A 18 -2.13 -9.22 -8.07
N GLN A 19 -1.01 -8.60 -8.34
CA GLN A 19 -0.14 -8.06 -7.30
C GLN A 19 -0.87 -6.98 -6.49
N VAL A 20 -1.57 -6.07 -7.17
CA VAL A 20 -2.37 -5.03 -6.51
C VAL A 20 -3.46 -5.65 -5.64
N THR A 21 -4.16 -6.65 -6.17
CA THR A 21 -5.20 -7.37 -5.40
C THR A 21 -4.63 -8.00 -4.13
N MET A 22 -3.45 -8.61 -4.24
CA MET A 22 -2.77 -9.18 -3.08
C MET A 22 -2.46 -8.12 -2.03
N GLY A 23 -2.00 -6.95 -2.46
CA GLY A 23 -1.72 -5.83 -1.55
C GLY A 23 -2.97 -5.35 -0.83
N VAL A 24 -4.06 -5.18 -1.53
CA VAL A 24 -5.34 -4.74 -0.92
C VAL A 24 -5.85 -5.78 0.06
N THR A 25 -5.84 -7.06 -0.33
CA THR A 25 -6.31 -8.15 0.53
C THR A 25 -5.48 -8.24 1.81
N ARG A 26 -4.16 -8.14 1.69
CA ARG A 26 -3.26 -8.17 2.86
C ARG A 26 -3.48 -6.94 3.75
N GLY A 27 -3.72 -5.78 3.14
CA GLY A 27 -4.02 -4.55 3.89
C GLY A 27 -5.30 -4.68 4.71
N MET A 28 -6.37 -5.20 4.09
CA MET A 28 -7.62 -5.43 4.79
C MET A 28 -7.44 -6.40 5.95
N SER A 29 -6.68 -7.48 5.73
CA SER A 29 -6.38 -8.45 6.78
C SER A 29 -5.60 -7.83 7.93
N LYS A 30 -4.61 -6.98 7.63
CA LYS A 30 -3.82 -6.30 8.65
C LYS A 30 -4.69 -5.39 9.52
N PHE A 31 -5.55 -4.59 8.90
CA PHE A 31 -6.44 -3.70 9.65
C PHE A 31 -7.45 -4.51 10.48
N ALA A 32 -7.93 -5.64 9.97
CA ALA A 32 -8.78 -6.55 10.76
C ALA A 32 -8.05 -7.06 12.01
N GLN A 33 -6.78 -7.43 11.87
CA GLN A 33 -5.95 -7.86 13.01
C GLN A 33 -5.78 -6.75 14.05
N MET A 34 -5.84 -5.49 13.63
CA MET A 34 -5.71 -4.34 14.51
C MET A 34 -7.05 -3.89 15.13
N GLY A 35 -8.12 -4.63 14.88
CA GLY A 35 -9.44 -4.35 15.48
C GLY A 35 -10.37 -3.53 14.60
N TYR A 36 -9.99 -3.25 13.36
CA TYR A 36 -10.84 -2.53 12.41
C TYR A 36 -11.74 -3.50 11.64
N LEU A 37 -12.87 -2.97 11.18
CA LEU A 37 -13.74 -3.66 10.23
C LEU A 37 -13.47 -3.06 8.85
N PRO A 38 -12.75 -3.78 7.97
CA PRO A 38 -12.47 -3.26 6.64
C PRO A 38 -13.68 -3.42 5.72
N ALA A 39 -13.89 -2.44 4.85
CA ALA A 39 -14.98 -2.46 3.88
C ALA A 39 -14.47 -2.00 2.52
N SER A 40 -14.67 -2.83 1.50
CA SER A 40 -14.29 -2.49 0.15
C SER A 40 -15.48 -1.85 -0.58
N PHE A 41 -15.17 -1.17 -1.68
CA PHE A 41 -16.21 -0.58 -2.52
C PHE A 41 -16.83 -1.66 -3.42
N THR A 42 -18.15 -1.52 -3.66
CA THR A 42 -18.86 -2.46 -4.53
C THR A 42 -18.69 -2.14 -6.01
N ALA A 43 -18.18 -0.94 -6.32
CA ALA A 43 -17.91 -0.51 -7.68
C ALA A 43 -16.52 0.09 -7.76
N ASP A 44 -15.94 0.08 -8.97
CA ASP A 44 -14.68 0.75 -9.22
C ASP A 44 -14.91 2.26 -9.18
N ALA A 45 -14.50 2.85 -8.09
CA ALA A 45 -14.72 4.28 -7.83
C ALA A 45 -13.58 5.16 -8.34
N GLN A 46 -12.52 4.58 -8.91
CA GLN A 46 -11.32 5.33 -9.33
C GLN A 46 -10.84 6.28 -8.24
N SER A 47 -10.90 5.83 -7.01
CA SER A 47 -10.56 6.60 -5.85
C SER A 47 -9.11 6.35 -5.44
N ASP A 48 -8.51 7.31 -4.75
CA ASP A 48 -7.23 7.13 -4.07
C ASP A 48 -7.35 6.17 -2.88
N VAL A 49 -8.58 5.82 -2.50
CA VAL A 49 -8.86 4.95 -1.36
C VAL A 49 -9.18 3.56 -1.87
N ASP A 50 -8.43 2.56 -1.41
CA ASP A 50 -8.65 1.17 -1.78
C ASP A 50 -9.68 0.48 -0.89
N PHE A 51 -9.73 0.85 0.39
CA PHE A 51 -10.78 0.38 1.30
C PHE A 51 -10.91 1.34 2.49
N LEU A 52 -12.05 1.24 3.16
CA LEU A 52 -12.31 1.94 4.42
C LEU A 52 -12.10 0.98 5.58
N ALA A 53 -11.60 1.48 6.71
CA ALA A 53 -11.43 0.70 7.92
C ALA A 53 -12.11 1.42 9.07
N TYR A 54 -13.14 0.79 9.65
CA TYR A 54 -13.92 1.34 10.74
C TYR A 54 -13.54 0.65 12.05
N HIS A 55 -13.21 1.44 13.07
CA HIS A 55 -12.90 0.90 14.38
C HIS A 55 -14.16 1.00 15.26
N PRO A 56 -14.82 -0.13 15.58
CA PRO A 56 -16.10 -0.08 16.28
C PRO A 56 -16.01 0.39 17.71
N VAL A 57 -14.82 0.31 18.34
CA VAL A 57 -14.63 0.78 19.72
C VAL A 57 -14.42 2.28 19.77
N THR A 58 -13.55 2.82 18.89
CA THR A 58 -13.21 4.26 18.91
C THR A 58 -14.11 5.09 18.00
N GLY A 59 -14.77 4.46 17.02
CA GLY A 59 -15.54 5.16 16.01
C GLY A 59 -14.70 5.76 14.89
N GLU A 60 -13.38 5.56 14.92
CA GLU A 60 -12.49 6.08 13.88
C GLU A 60 -12.74 5.40 12.55
N VAL A 61 -12.64 6.18 11.47
CA VAL A 61 -12.68 5.67 10.10
C VAL A 61 -11.39 6.07 9.42
N GLU A 62 -10.66 5.07 8.92
CA GLU A 62 -9.46 5.29 8.15
C GLU A 62 -9.76 5.06 6.67
N LYS A 63 -9.25 5.95 5.83
CA LYS A 63 -9.27 5.80 4.37
C LYS A 63 -7.90 5.25 3.97
N VAL A 64 -7.85 4.01 3.49
CA VAL A 64 -6.59 3.32 3.28
C VAL A 64 -6.28 3.21 1.80
N GLN A 65 -5.10 3.69 1.41
CA GLN A 65 -4.52 3.45 0.11
C GLN A 65 -3.50 2.32 0.24
N CYS A 66 -3.50 1.38 -0.70
CA CYS A 66 -2.58 0.25 -0.69
C CYS A 66 -1.58 0.37 -1.82
N LYS A 67 -0.34 0.03 -1.52
CA LYS A 67 0.75 -0.05 -2.50
C LYS A 67 1.51 -1.35 -2.29
N THR A 68 2.08 -1.86 -3.36
CA THR A 68 3.05 -2.96 -3.29
C THR A 68 4.34 -2.49 -3.92
N THR A 69 5.46 -3.09 -3.50
CA THR A 69 6.75 -2.72 -4.07
C THR A 69 7.71 -3.90 -4.13
N THR A 70 8.45 -3.97 -5.22
CA THR A 70 9.56 -4.91 -5.42
C THR A 70 10.89 -4.16 -5.56
N TYR A 71 10.88 -2.84 -5.47
CA TYR A 71 12.04 -2.01 -5.77
C TYR A 71 12.77 -1.60 -4.49
N LYS A 72 14.06 -1.92 -4.44
CA LYS A 72 14.96 -1.53 -3.35
C LYS A 72 15.97 -0.50 -3.82
N ARG A 73 16.29 0.43 -2.92
CA ARG A 73 17.50 1.24 -3.04
C ARG A 73 18.34 0.93 -1.80
N ASP A 74 19.55 0.42 -2.01
CA ASP A 74 20.40 -0.09 -0.93
C ASP A 74 19.67 -1.23 -0.19
N THR A 75 19.39 -1.08 1.09
CA THR A 75 18.75 -2.10 1.91
C THR A 75 17.26 -1.88 2.10
N ASN A 76 16.73 -0.73 1.69
CA ASN A 76 15.35 -0.36 1.96
C ASN A 76 14.49 -0.38 0.71
N TYR A 77 13.25 -0.85 0.86
CA TYR A 77 12.27 -0.75 -0.21
C TYR A 77 11.79 0.69 -0.36
N ILE A 78 11.42 1.03 -1.59
CA ILE A 78 10.89 2.33 -1.96
C ILE A 78 9.53 2.08 -2.60
N THR A 79 8.53 2.89 -2.24
CA THR A 79 7.25 2.85 -2.91
C THR A 79 6.97 4.17 -3.62
N ALA A 80 6.38 4.08 -4.81
CA ALA A 80 5.95 5.24 -5.56
C ALA A 80 4.68 5.81 -4.94
N LEU A 81 4.57 7.13 -4.91
CA LEU A 81 3.39 7.82 -4.39
C LEU A 81 2.44 8.24 -5.50
N LYS A 82 2.91 8.35 -6.73
CA LYS A 82 2.07 8.69 -7.86
C LYS A 82 1.27 7.48 -8.30
N SER A 83 -0.01 7.67 -8.53
CA SER A 83 -0.90 6.63 -8.98
C SER A 83 -1.70 7.10 -10.19
N GLY A 84 -2.32 6.16 -10.87
CA GLY A 84 -3.18 6.44 -12.02
C GLY A 84 -2.39 6.60 -13.30
N GLY A 85 -3.02 7.07 -14.29
CA GLY A 85 -2.61 7.41 -15.60
C GLY A 85 -1.34 6.82 -16.17
N LYS A 86 -1.44 6.23 -17.31
CA LYS A 86 -0.29 5.73 -18.03
C LYS A 86 0.43 6.88 -18.71
N GLY A 87 1.72 7.05 -18.37
CA GLY A 87 2.64 7.88 -19.10
C GLY A 87 2.30 9.35 -19.18
N LYS A 88 3.12 10.09 -19.87
CA LYS A 88 2.88 11.49 -20.27
C LYS A 88 2.61 12.49 -19.15
N GLY A 89 3.16 12.25 -17.96
CA GLY A 89 3.15 13.26 -16.91
C GLY A 89 1.83 13.51 -16.22
N ASN A 90 0.79 12.73 -16.55
CA ASN A 90 -0.53 12.92 -15.94
C ASN A 90 -0.70 12.19 -14.61
N ARG A 91 0.36 11.64 -14.07
CA ARG A 91 0.30 10.97 -12.78
C ARG A 91 0.17 11.99 -11.68
N LYS A 92 -0.80 11.76 -10.80
CA LYS A 92 -1.01 12.60 -9.61
C LYS A 92 -0.58 11.87 -8.38
N VAL A 93 -0.07 12.61 -7.40
CA VAL A 93 0.13 12.07 -6.07
C VAL A 93 -1.24 11.95 -5.42
N ALA A 94 -1.56 10.75 -4.94
CA ALA A 94 -2.80 10.52 -4.23
C ALA A 94 -2.81 11.33 -2.93
N LYS A 95 -3.91 12.02 -2.64
CA LYS A 95 -4.01 12.86 -1.45
C LYS A 95 -5.28 12.64 -0.63
N ASP A 96 -6.18 11.78 -1.08
CA ASP A 96 -7.44 11.57 -0.39
C ASP A 96 -7.42 10.25 0.37
N PHE A 97 -6.49 10.14 1.33
CA PHE A 97 -6.41 8.99 2.21
C PHE A 97 -5.83 9.41 3.56
N THR A 98 -6.02 8.59 4.57
CA THR A 98 -5.48 8.84 5.92
C THR A 98 -4.32 7.92 6.25
N LYS A 99 -4.31 6.71 5.70
CA LYS A 99 -3.26 5.71 5.93
C LYS A 99 -2.81 5.12 4.60
N LEU A 100 -1.51 4.94 4.48
CA LEU A 100 -0.90 4.23 3.36
C LEU A 100 -0.43 2.87 3.87
N TYR A 101 -0.98 1.79 3.31
CA TYR A 101 -0.52 0.44 3.58
C TYR A 101 0.39 0.00 2.45
N VAL A 102 1.58 -0.50 2.78
CA VAL A 102 2.54 -0.98 1.78
C VAL A 102 2.96 -2.39 2.11
N LEU A 103 2.95 -3.25 1.10
CA LEU A 103 3.44 -4.62 1.18
C LEU A 103 4.65 -4.76 0.26
N ASP A 104 5.79 -5.17 0.80
CA ASP A 104 6.98 -5.35 -0.01
C ASP A 104 7.19 -6.82 -0.41
N ALA A 105 8.15 -7.05 -1.29
CA ALA A 105 8.42 -8.39 -1.83
C ALA A 105 8.96 -9.37 -0.79
N ASP A 106 9.47 -8.89 0.33
CA ASP A 106 9.98 -9.72 1.42
C ASP A 106 8.92 -9.97 2.50
N ASP A 107 7.66 -9.69 2.19
CA ASP A 107 6.53 -9.90 3.10
C ASP A 107 6.50 -8.95 4.30
N ASN A 108 7.16 -7.80 4.19
CA ASN A 108 7.05 -6.77 5.22
C ASN A 108 5.84 -5.88 4.94
N GLU A 109 5.14 -5.53 6.00
CA GLU A 109 3.96 -4.67 5.94
C GLU A 109 4.26 -3.37 6.66
N PHE A 110 3.84 -2.26 6.05
CA PHE A 110 4.06 -0.92 6.59
C PHE A 110 2.73 -0.17 6.60
N ILE A 111 2.49 0.59 7.65
CA ILE A 111 1.37 1.53 7.71
C ILE A 111 1.95 2.91 8.00
N ILE A 112 1.66 3.85 7.12
CA ILE A 112 2.25 5.18 7.13
C ILE A 112 1.12 6.20 7.17
N ASP A 113 1.18 7.13 8.13
CA ASP A 113 0.20 8.21 8.22
C ASP A 113 0.35 9.15 7.02
N PHE A 114 -0.78 9.66 6.53
CA PHE A 114 -0.78 10.62 5.43
C PHE A 114 0.13 11.81 5.70
N ASP A 115 0.20 12.27 6.94
CA ASP A 115 1.02 13.42 7.31
C ASP A 115 2.51 13.24 6.98
N LYS A 116 2.99 12.01 6.93
CA LYS A 116 4.39 11.72 6.58
C LYS A 116 4.66 11.80 5.09
N VAL A 117 3.62 11.73 4.26
CA VAL A 117 3.79 11.68 2.80
C VAL A 117 3.15 12.84 2.08
N LYS A 118 2.37 13.66 2.75
CA LYS A 118 1.57 14.74 2.13
C LYS A 118 2.40 15.73 1.32
N ASP A 119 3.65 15.95 1.71
CA ASP A 119 4.55 16.89 1.05
C ASP A 119 5.53 16.20 0.10
N ARG A 120 5.42 14.89 -0.06
CA ARG A 120 6.24 14.13 -0.99
C ARG A 120 5.59 14.13 -2.37
N THR A 121 6.42 14.10 -3.42
CA THR A 121 5.93 14.24 -4.79
C THR A 121 6.14 13.01 -5.65
N THR A 122 7.10 12.14 -5.33
CA THR A 122 7.42 10.99 -6.19
C THR A 122 7.40 9.66 -5.48
N GLN A 123 8.12 9.55 -4.36
CA GLN A 123 8.30 8.26 -3.68
C GLN A 123 8.75 8.48 -2.25
N ILE A 124 8.62 7.42 -1.45
CA ILE A 124 9.17 7.39 -0.09
C ILE A 124 9.98 6.12 0.10
N THR A 125 10.98 6.20 0.97
CA THR A 125 11.72 5.05 1.45
C THR A 125 11.00 4.47 2.66
N LEU A 126 10.76 3.16 2.66
CA LEU A 126 10.09 2.50 3.77
C LEU A 126 11.04 2.34 4.95
N SER A 127 10.55 2.62 6.14
CA SER A 127 11.33 2.66 7.37
C SER A 127 10.85 1.58 8.33
N GLU A 128 11.77 1.01 9.11
CA GLU A 128 11.44 0.09 10.19
C GLU A 128 10.44 0.67 11.18
N ASN A 129 10.46 2.00 11.36
CA ASN A 129 9.53 2.67 12.29
C ASN A 129 8.07 2.52 11.86
N ASP A 130 7.81 2.30 10.58
CA ASP A 130 6.45 2.15 10.05
C ASP A 130 6.07 0.69 9.82
N LYS A 131 6.99 -0.23 10.05
CA LYS A 131 6.75 -1.66 9.88
C LYS A 131 5.80 -2.16 10.95
N VAL A 132 4.80 -2.95 10.54
CA VAL A 132 3.73 -3.44 11.42
C VAL A 132 3.67 -4.96 11.54
N ASN A 133 4.67 -5.65 11.04
CA ASN A 133 4.75 -7.11 11.20
C ASN A 133 6.15 -7.61 11.51
#